data_caa523029027586a3ccc06af0c9c8aae
#
_entry.id   caa523029027586a3ccc06af0c9c8aae
#
_cell.length_a   1.000
_cell.length_b   1.000
_cell.length_c   1.000
_cell.angle_alpha   90.00
_cell.angle_beta   90.00
_cell.angle_gamma   90.00
#
_symmetry.space_group_name_H-M   'P 1'
#
loop_
_entity.id
_entity.type
_entity.pdbx_description
1 polymer ?
#
loop_
_entity_poly.entity_id
_entity_poly.type
_entity_poly.pdbx_seq_one_letter_code
_entity_poly.pdbx_strand_id
1 'polypeptide(L)'
;MCIRDRSDAVDACDGFVFVTPEYNRSVPGPFKNAFDCLAGEWTGKPVAFAGYGPAGAIRGVEAWRTIVVNFSMPQLRNQLDFGFFTDWTDGEFRPVDAKVERTNSLLAELEDAVSA
;
A
#
# COMPACT_ATOMS: atom_id res chain seq x y z
N MET A 1 -18.21 -8.19 4.94
CA MET A 1 -18.07 -8.09 3.47
C MET A 1 -17.79 -9.48 2.91
N CYS A 2 -18.60 -9.96 1.97
CA CYS A 2 -18.32 -11.25 1.33
C CYS A 2 -17.27 -11.10 0.23
N ILE A 3 -16.74 -12.23 -0.25
CA ILE A 3 -15.70 -12.23 -1.30
C ILE A 3 -16.19 -11.52 -2.56
N ARG A 4 -17.43 -11.73 -2.94
CA ARG A 4 -18.03 -11.08 -4.13
C ARG A 4 -18.03 -9.56 -3.99
N ASP A 5 -18.46 -9.04 -2.84
CA ASP A 5 -18.49 -7.59 -2.61
C ASP A 5 -17.10 -6.98 -2.66
N ARG A 6 -16.10 -7.70 -2.10
CA ARG A 6 -14.71 -7.27 -2.17
C ARG A 6 -14.20 -7.31 -3.61
N SER A 7 -14.50 -8.38 -4.34
CA SER A 7 -14.13 -8.51 -5.74
C SER A 7 -14.67 -7.33 -6.56
N ASP A 8 -15.95 -7.03 -6.42
CA ASP A 8 -16.59 -5.92 -7.13
C ASP A 8 -15.93 -4.58 -6.79
N ALA A 9 -15.67 -4.34 -5.50
CA ALA A 9 -15.05 -3.09 -5.05
C ALA A 9 -13.62 -2.93 -5.59
N VAL A 10 -12.82 -4.00 -5.59
CA VAL A 10 -11.44 -3.98 -6.09
C VAL A 10 -11.44 -3.87 -7.61
N ASP A 11 -12.31 -4.60 -8.29
CA ASP A 11 -12.39 -4.59 -9.75
C ASP A 11 -12.79 -3.21 -10.29
N ALA A 12 -13.56 -2.45 -9.53
CA ALA A 12 -13.95 -1.08 -9.89
C ALA A 12 -12.80 -0.07 -9.76
N CYS A 13 -11.72 -0.39 -9.09
CA CYS A 13 -10.57 0.50 -8.92
C CYS A 13 -9.59 0.36 -10.08
N ASP A 14 -8.97 1.48 -10.46
CA ASP A 14 -7.96 1.53 -11.53
C ASP A 14 -6.53 1.49 -10.99
N GLY A 15 -6.35 1.70 -9.71
CA GLY A 15 -5.06 1.66 -9.02
C GLY A 15 -5.26 1.59 -7.52
N PHE A 16 -4.19 1.32 -6.78
CA PHE A 16 -4.27 1.04 -5.35
C PHE A 16 -3.17 1.71 -4.56
N VAL A 17 -3.50 2.10 -3.33
CA VAL A 17 -2.50 2.38 -2.29
C VAL A 17 -2.66 1.30 -1.22
N PHE A 18 -1.63 0.49 -1.03
CA PHE A 18 -1.60 -0.49 0.05
C PHE A 18 -1.06 0.18 1.31
N VAL A 19 -1.93 0.39 2.28
CA VAL A 19 -1.56 0.93 3.60
C VAL A 19 -1.35 -0.26 4.51
N THR A 20 -0.13 -0.45 5.00
CA THR A 20 0.23 -1.70 5.67
C THR A 20 1.17 -1.52 6.85
N PRO A 21 0.93 -2.21 7.97
CA PRO A 21 1.97 -2.42 8.97
C PRO A 21 2.92 -3.54 8.52
N GLU A 22 3.90 -3.82 9.36
CA GLU A 22 4.84 -4.92 9.18
C GLU A 22 4.66 -5.87 10.36
N TYR A 23 4.44 -7.14 10.08
CA TYR A 23 4.32 -8.19 11.09
C TYR A 23 5.47 -9.19 10.93
N ASN A 24 6.34 -9.25 11.94
CA ASN A 24 7.46 -10.20 11.94
C ASN A 24 8.29 -10.12 10.65
N ARG A 25 8.66 -8.89 10.25
CA ARG A 25 9.50 -8.56 9.10
C ARG A 25 8.85 -8.80 7.74
N SER A 26 7.54 -9.03 7.69
CA SER A 26 6.83 -9.34 6.46
C SER A 26 5.44 -8.71 6.44
N VAL A 27 4.59 -9.20 5.57
CA VAL A 27 3.23 -8.69 5.38
C VAL A 27 2.29 -9.22 6.47
N PRO A 28 1.23 -8.48 6.83
CA PRO A 28 0.20 -9.00 7.73
C PRO A 28 -0.52 -10.20 7.10
N GLY A 29 -0.67 -11.28 7.88
CA GLY A 29 -1.37 -12.47 7.43
C GLY A 29 -2.81 -12.20 6.96
N PRO A 30 -3.62 -11.44 7.72
CA PRO A 30 -4.97 -11.11 7.28
C PRO A 30 -5.03 -10.34 5.97
N PHE A 31 -4.11 -9.39 5.74
CA PHE A 31 -4.03 -8.65 4.49
C PHE A 31 -3.63 -9.57 3.33
N LYS A 32 -2.62 -10.40 3.56
CA LYS A 32 -2.18 -11.38 2.55
C LYS A 32 -3.32 -12.32 2.16
N ASN A 33 -4.07 -12.80 3.14
CA ASN A 33 -5.23 -13.65 2.91
C ASN A 33 -6.30 -12.92 2.09
N ALA A 34 -6.59 -11.68 2.41
CA ALA A 34 -7.55 -10.87 1.65
C ALA A 34 -7.10 -10.64 0.22
N PHE A 35 -5.80 -10.41 0.02
CA PHE A 35 -5.21 -10.25 -1.30
C PHE A 35 -5.31 -11.55 -2.11
N ASP A 36 -4.99 -12.68 -1.49
CA ASP A 36 -4.96 -13.98 -2.15
C ASP A 36 -6.35 -14.51 -2.54
N CYS A 37 -7.41 -13.96 -1.98
CA CYS A 37 -8.79 -14.33 -2.35
C CYS A 37 -9.20 -13.81 -3.73
N LEU A 38 -8.42 -12.91 -4.32
CA LEU A 38 -8.68 -12.27 -5.61
C LEU A 38 -7.48 -12.53 -6.54
N ALA A 39 -7.68 -12.33 -7.83
CA ALA A 39 -6.62 -12.52 -8.81
C ALA A 39 -6.74 -11.53 -9.97
N GLY A 40 -7.68 -11.75 -10.90
CA GLY A 40 -7.85 -10.89 -12.07
C GLY A 40 -8.15 -9.43 -11.74
N GLU A 41 -8.76 -9.19 -10.59
CA GLU A 41 -9.10 -7.84 -10.11
C GLU A 41 -7.85 -6.97 -9.88
N TRP A 42 -6.71 -7.60 -9.57
CA TRP A 42 -5.42 -6.91 -9.37
C TRP A 42 -4.63 -6.70 -10.66
N THR A 43 -4.83 -7.58 -11.65
CA THR A 43 -3.93 -7.74 -12.80
C THR A 43 -3.72 -6.45 -13.58
N GLY A 44 -2.46 -6.05 -13.73
CA GLY A 44 -2.04 -4.92 -14.55
C GLY A 44 -2.32 -3.55 -13.95
N LYS A 45 -2.92 -3.47 -12.77
CA LYS A 45 -3.28 -2.19 -12.15
C LYS A 45 -2.15 -1.64 -11.30
N PRO A 46 -1.84 -0.33 -11.40
CA PRO A 46 -0.74 0.25 -10.63
C PRO A 46 -0.98 0.26 -9.12
N VAL A 47 0.09 0.12 -8.37
CA VAL A 47 0.06 0.09 -6.91
C VAL A 47 1.18 0.95 -6.31
N ALA A 48 0.83 1.66 -5.25
CA ALA A 48 1.75 2.39 -4.39
C ALA A 48 1.66 1.85 -2.96
N PHE A 49 2.65 2.13 -2.15
CA PHE A 49 2.72 1.61 -0.79
C PHE A 49 2.88 2.72 0.24
N ALA A 50 2.17 2.58 1.35
CA ALA A 50 2.29 3.43 2.52
C ALA A 50 2.43 2.54 3.76
N GLY A 51 3.63 2.42 4.28
CA GLY A 51 3.91 1.61 5.46
C GLY A 51 3.88 2.43 6.75
N TYR A 52 3.56 1.78 7.85
CA TYR A 52 3.62 2.40 9.17
C TYR A 52 4.05 1.39 10.22
N GLY A 53 4.75 1.88 11.24
CA GLY A 53 5.25 1.03 12.32
C GLY A 53 6.53 1.59 12.93
N PRO A 54 7.17 0.85 13.85
CA PRO A 54 8.41 1.31 14.48
C PRO A 54 9.53 1.62 13.47
N ALA A 55 9.60 0.86 12.38
CA ALA A 55 10.56 1.05 11.29
C ALA A 55 9.88 1.46 9.98
N GLY A 56 8.68 2.05 10.03
CA GLY A 56 7.95 2.49 8.85
C GLY A 56 7.44 1.38 7.95
N ALA A 57 7.46 0.14 8.41
CA ALA A 57 7.08 -1.06 7.66
C ALA A 57 7.87 -1.26 6.36
N ILE A 58 9.10 -0.79 6.31
CA ILE A 58 9.94 -0.87 5.10
C ILE A 58 10.10 -2.32 4.62
N ARG A 59 10.33 -3.25 5.54
CA ARG A 59 10.49 -4.67 5.19
C ARG A 59 9.19 -5.31 4.73
N GLY A 60 8.08 -4.92 5.34
CA GLY A 60 6.75 -5.38 4.92
C GLY A 60 6.41 -4.90 3.51
N VAL A 61 6.73 -3.65 3.19
CA VAL A 61 6.54 -3.11 1.84
C VAL A 61 7.42 -3.85 0.83
N GLU A 62 8.68 -4.13 1.15
CA GLU A 62 9.54 -4.92 0.26
C GLU A 62 8.96 -6.32 0.00
N ALA A 63 8.36 -6.94 1.01
CA ALA A 63 7.69 -8.21 0.83
C ALA A 63 6.48 -8.08 -0.11
N TRP A 64 5.67 -7.03 0.05
CA TRP A 64 4.56 -6.75 -0.87
C TRP A 64 5.02 -6.55 -2.31
N ARG A 65 6.15 -5.86 -2.51
CA ARG A 65 6.69 -5.63 -3.86
C ARG A 65 6.97 -6.92 -4.60
N THR A 66 7.44 -7.93 -3.91
CA THR A 66 7.65 -9.27 -4.48
C THR A 66 6.32 -9.97 -4.79
N ILE A 67 5.34 -9.81 -3.93
CA ILE A 67 4.04 -10.48 -4.07
C ILE A 67 3.24 -9.94 -5.27
N VAL A 68 3.15 -8.64 -5.41
CA VAL A 68 2.31 -8.01 -6.45
C VAL A 68 2.85 -8.23 -7.86
N VAL A 69 4.11 -8.60 -8.00
CA VAL A 69 4.70 -8.97 -9.30
C VAL A 69 3.92 -10.10 -9.96
N ASN A 70 3.34 -11.01 -9.16
CA ASN A 70 2.58 -12.14 -9.70
C ASN A 70 1.39 -11.71 -10.57
N PHE A 71 0.83 -10.54 -10.34
CA PHE A 71 -0.28 -10.01 -11.12
C PHE A 71 0.14 -8.89 -12.09
N SER A 72 1.44 -8.77 -12.35
CA SER A 72 1.99 -7.77 -13.28
C SER A 72 1.53 -6.34 -12.92
N MET A 73 1.40 -6.05 -11.65
CA MET A 73 1.00 -4.72 -11.17
C MET A 73 2.17 -3.76 -11.30
N PRO A 74 2.05 -2.67 -12.09
CA PRO A 74 3.09 -1.65 -12.12
C PRO A 74 3.23 -1.02 -10.74
N GLN A 75 4.47 -0.94 -10.22
CA GLN A 75 4.73 -0.44 -8.87
C GLN A 75 5.36 0.94 -8.94
N LEU A 76 4.83 1.88 -8.15
CA LEU A 76 5.51 3.14 -7.95
C LEU A 76 6.80 2.88 -7.15
N ARG A 77 7.91 3.47 -7.62
CA ARG A 77 9.18 3.37 -6.91
C ARG A 77 9.12 4.05 -5.55
N ASN A 78 8.53 5.24 -5.51
CA ASN A 78 8.38 6.00 -4.28
C ASN A 78 7.35 5.35 -3.37
N GLN A 79 7.61 5.40 -2.08
CA GLN A 79 6.72 4.88 -1.05
C GLN A 79 6.70 5.80 0.15
N LEU A 80 5.68 5.65 0.98
CA LEU A 80 5.58 6.37 2.24
C LEU A 80 5.95 5.42 3.39
N ASP A 81 6.65 5.95 4.36
CA ASP A 81 7.00 5.25 5.59
C ASP A 81 6.72 6.18 6.78
N PHE A 82 5.80 5.75 7.62
CA PHE A 82 5.42 6.50 8.81
C PHE A 82 5.94 5.77 10.05
N GLY A 83 6.90 6.40 10.74
CA GLY A 83 7.53 5.81 11.90
C GLY A 83 6.83 6.21 13.20
N PHE A 84 6.68 5.27 14.13
CA PHE A 84 6.05 5.56 15.42
C PHE A 84 6.80 6.63 16.23
N PHE A 85 8.12 6.75 16.02
CA PHE A 85 8.94 7.71 16.77
C PHE A 85 9.05 9.08 16.09
N THR A 86 8.56 9.22 14.87
CA THR A 86 8.68 10.46 14.10
C THR A 86 7.33 11.04 13.71
N ASP A 87 6.33 10.22 13.49
CA ASP A 87 5.04 10.64 12.93
C ASP A 87 3.88 10.51 13.91
N TRP A 88 4.16 10.14 15.16
CA TRP A 88 3.18 10.12 16.25
C TRP A 88 3.69 10.99 17.39
N THR A 89 2.77 11.74 18.01
CA THR A 89 3.01 12.55 19.19
C THR A 89 1.88 12.32 20.18
N ASP A 90 2.24 11.92 21.40
CA ASP A 90 1.26 11.65 22.47
C ASP A 90 0.15 10.69 22.04
N GLY A 91 0.52 9.64 21.28
CA GLY A 91 -0.42 8.64 20.80
C GLY A 91 -1.26 9.06 19.60
N GLU A 92 -1.06 10.26 19.06
CA GLU A 92 -1.78 10.76 17.89
C GLU A 92 -0.90 10.76 16.65
N PHE A 93 -1.48 10.38 15.52
CA PHE A 93 -0.81 10.44 14.23
C PHE A 93 -0.64 11.91 13.82
N ARG A 94 0.60 12.36 13.75
CA ARG A 94 0.99 13.70 13.33
C ARG A 94 2.20 13.62 12.42
N PRO A 95 2.01 13.30 11.13
CA PRO A 95 3.12 13.16 10.22
C PRO A 95 3.86 14.48 10.04
N VAL A 96 5.17 14.40 9.85
CA VAL A 96 5.98 15.58 9.55
C VAL A 96 5.59 16.17 8.20
N ASP A 97 5.74 17.50 8.05
CA ASP A 97 5.28 18.23 6.86
C ASP A 97 5.84 17.64 5.56
N ALA A 98 7.10 17.23 5.55
CA ALA A 98 7.72 16.61 4.38
C ALA A 98 6.99 15.35 3.92
N LYS A 99 6.41 14.59 4.84
CA LYS A 99 5.66 13.38 4.51
C LYS A 99 4.26 13.69 3.98
N VAL A 100 3.67 14.77 4.45
CA VAL A 100 2.40 15.27 3.90
C VAL A 100 2.60 15.66 2.44
N GLU A 101 3.66 16.39 2.13
CA GLU A 101 3.99 16.76 0.75
C GLU A 101 4.30 15.53 -0.12
N ARG A 102 5.05 14.57 0.41
CA ARG A 102 5.35 13.32 -0.29
C ARG A 102 4.09 12.50 -0.56
N THR A 103 3.13 12.53 0.33
CA THR A 103 1.83 11.87 0.14
C THR A 103 1.11 12.46 -1.08
N ASN A 104 1.05 13.78 -1.16
CA ASN A 104 0.43 14.46 -2.30
C ASN A 104 1.15 14.12 -3.61
N SER A 105 2.49 14.09 -3.60
CA SER A 105 3.29 13.72 -4.77
C SER A 105 3.06 12.27 -5.18
N LEU A 106 2.98 11.36 -4.21
CA LEU A 106 2.74 9.93 -4.47
C LEU A 106 1.37 9.72 -5.12
N LEU A 107 0.34 10.41 -4.63
CA LEU A 107 -1.00 10.30 -5.20
C LEU A 107 -1.05 10.85 -6.62
N ALA A 108 -0.34 11.95 -6.89
CA ALA A 108 -0.21 12.48 -8.25
C ALA A 108 0.49 11.50 -9.18
N GLU A 109 1.57 10.86 -8.72
CA GLU A 109 2.26 9.82 -9.50
C GLU A 109 1.33 8.63 -9.79
N LEU A 110 0.53 8.23 -8.81
CA LEU A 110 -0.42 7.13 -9.00
C LEU A 110 -1.50 7.48 -10.02
N GLU A 111 -2.04 8.71 -9.96
CA GLU A 111 -3.01 9.19 -10.94
C GLU A 111 -2.42 9.17 -12.34
N ASP A 112 -1.17 9.61 -12.50
CA ASP A 112 -0.48 9.58 -13.79
C ASP A 112 -0.30 8.13 -14.28
N ALA A 113 0.06 7.22 -13.41
CA ALA A 113 0.22 5.80 -13.75
C ALA A 113 -1.10 5.16 -14.20
N VAL A 114 -2.21 5.54 -13.57
CA VAL A 114 -3.54 5.05 -13.94
C VAL A 114 -3.95 5.57 -15.31
N SER A 115 -3.54 6.79 -15.66
CA SER A 115 -3.90 7.43 -16.93
C SER A 115 -3.00 7.01 -18.10
N ALA A 116 -1.93 6.28 -17.80
CA ALA A 116 -0.95 5.89 -18.82
C ALA A 116 -1.42 4.71 -19.68
#